data_9e5280a6973a675f56115f07731cf467
#
_entry.id   9e5280a6973a675f56115f07731cf467
#
_cell.length_a   1.000
_cell.length_b   1.000
_cell.length_c   1.000
_cell.angle_alpha   90.00
_cell.angle_beta   90.00
_cell.angle_gamma   90.00
#
_symmetry.space_group_name_H-M   'P 1'
#
loop_
_entity.id
_entity.type
_entity.pdbx_description
1 polymer ?
#
loop_
_entity_poly.entity_id
_entity_poly.type
_entity_poly.pdbx_seq_one_letter_code
_entity_poly.pdbx_strand_id
1 'polypeptide(L)'
;RFNDYHRDVRHGAVHVDTVELKVATPAEVVAADEFVGAFDAFLEVPIDEDPDALVAAIAGIGAKAKVRTGGLTADAIPGARQVVRFLRRCLERGVAFKATAGLHHALRGEYALTYDPGAPRGVLYGFLNVLLAAAFMRQGADDGVALALLDERDPAAIEVGDRFVRWRGQAVAADDLRAARHDAVAFGSCSFREPVDELHALSLL
;
A
#
# COMPACT_ATOMS: atom_id res chain seq x y z
N ARG A 1 14.71 9.42 23.31
CA ARG A 1 15.84 10.38 23.29
C ARG A 1 15.73 11.39 22.15
N PHE A 2 15.48 10.96 20.89
CA PHE A 2 15.37 11.90 19.75
C PHE A 2 14.18 12.88 19.95
N ASN A 3 12.97 12.35 20.17
CA ASN A 3 11.77 13.16 20.39
C ASN A 3 11.89 14.05 21.62
N ASP A 4 12.57 13.60 22.68
CA ASP A 4 12.78 14.39 23.89
C ASP A 4 13.71 15.58 23.63
N TYR A 5 14.78 15.36 22.85
CA TYR A 5 15.73 16.39 22.47
C TYR A 5 15.09 17.47 21.59
N HIS A 6 14.19 17.06 20.66
CA HIS A 6 13.55 17.94 19.69
C HIS A 6 12.20 18.54 20.17
N ARG A 7 11.88 18.44 21.45
CA ARG A 7 10.70 19.14 22.02
C ARG A 7 10.92 20.65 22.17
N ASP A 8 12.16 21.12 22.16
CA ASP A 8 12.46 22.53 22.31
C ASP A 8 12.21 23.29 20.99
N VAL A 9 11.16 24.10 20.99
CA VAL A 9 10.70 24.92 19.86
C VAL A 9 11.72 25.93 19.34
N ARG A 10 12.80 26.25 20.11
CA ARG A 10 13.85 27.17 19.68
C ARG A 10 14.64 26.69 18.49
N HIS A 11 14.64 25.39 18.20
CA HIS A 11 15.38 24.76 17.10
C HIS A 11 14.46 24.06 16.10
N GLY A 12 13.14 24.29 16.18
CA GLY A 12 12.14 23.56 15.43
C GLY A 12 11.74 22.24 16.11
N ALA A 13 10.44 22.03 16.33
CA ALA A 13 9.95 20.79 16.91
C ALA A 13 9.88 19.70 15.84
N VAL A 14 10.56 18.58 16.07
CA VAL A 14 10.47 17.37 15.25
C VAL A 14 10.04 16.22 16.14
N HIS A 15 9.01 15.50 15.70
CA HIS A 15 8.52 14.31 16.37
C HIS A 15 8.50 13.12 15.41
N VAL A 16 9.15 12.04 15.79
CA VAL A 16 9.05 10.75 15.10
C VAL A 16 7.92 9.98 15.77
N ASP A 17 6.84 9.75 15.04
CA ASP A 17 5.66 9.01 15.49
C ASP A 17 5.46 7.68 14.75
N THR A 18 6.13 7.50 13.65
CA THR A 18 6.00 6.33 12.78
C THR A 18 7.36 5.66 12.55
N VAL A 19 7.38 4.34 12.60
CA VAL A 19 8.57 3.54 12.30
C VAL A 19 8.25 2.42 11.32
N GLU A 20 9.25 2.02 10.53
CA GLU A 20 9.18 0.89 9.63
C GLU A 20 10.31 -0.09 9.95
N LEU A 21 9.95 -1.35 10.14
CA LEU A 21 10.89 -2.42 10.45
C LEU A 21 10.70 -3.56 9.45
N LYS A 22 11.77 -4.21 9.03
CA LYS A 22 11.70 -5.46 8.26
C LYS A 22 11.62 -6.64 9.20
N VAL A 23 10.75 -7.60 8.88
CA VAL A 23 10.60 -8.84 9.61
C VAL A 23 10.52 -10.02 8.64
N ALA A 24 11.09 -11.15 9.01
CA ALA A 24 11.07 -12.37 8.22
C ALA A 24 10.47 -13.55 9.00
N THR A 25 10.35 -13.43 10.33
CA THR A 25 9.85 -14.49 11.19
C THR A 25 8.84 -13.95 12.20
N PRO A 26 7.88 -14.77 12.67
CA PRO A 26 6.97 -14.39 13.75
C PRO A 26 7.69 -13.98 15.05
N ALA A 27 8.86 -14.55 15.32
CA ALA A 27 9.67 -14.17 16.49
C ALA A 27 10.19 -12.73 16.39
N GLU A 28 10.61 -12.29 15.19
CA GLU A 28 11.00 -10.90 14.94
C GLU A 28 9.81 -9.93 15.05
N VAL A 29 8.61 -10.38 14.64
CA VAL A 29 7.38 -9.58 14.85
C VAL A 29 7.13 -9.39 16.34
N VAL A 30 7.20 -10.44 17.15
CA VAL A 30 7.03 -10.35 18.61
C VAL A 30 8.09 -9.45 19.24
N ALA A 31 9.34 -9.51 18.78
CA ALA A 31 10.40 -8.62 19.27
C ALA A 31 10.15 -7.14 18.91
N ALA A 32 9.38 -6.85 17.86
CA ALA A 32 9.01 -5.49 17.48
C ALA A 32 7.93 -4.88 18.38
N ASP A 33 7.28 -5.65 19.26
CA ASP A 33 6.22 -5.17 20.17
C ASP A 33 6.67 -3.99 21.05
N GLU A 34 7.95 -3.94 21.41
CA GLU A 34 8.54 -2.82 22.17
C GLU A 34 8.37 -1.45 21.48
N PHE A 35 8.22 -1.42 20.14
CA PHE A 35 8.03 -0.19 19.37
C PHE A 35 6.56 0.19 19.21
N VAL A 36 5.64 -0.79 19.23
CA VAL A 36 4.21 -0.58 18.92
C VAL A 36 3.54 0.38 19.92
N GLY A 37 3.92 0.33 21.19
CA GLY A 37 3.37 1.22 22.21
C GLY A 37 3.90 2.68 22.13
N ALA A 38 5.03 2.88 21.45
CA ALA A 38 5.70 4.18 21.36
C ALA A 38 5.56 4.85 19.98
N PHE A 39 5.28 4.07 18.92
CA PHE A 39 5.23 4.51 17.54
C PHE A 39 4.07 3.84 16.79
N ASP A 40 3.63 4.47 15.71
CA ASP A 40 2.84 3.81 14.67
C ASP A 40 3.77 2.90 13.84
N ALA A 41 3.78 1.60 14.17
CA ALA A 41 4.76 0.65 13.64
C ALA A 41 4.22 -0.09 12.41
N PHE A 42 4.96 -0.02 11.31
CA PHE A 42 4.72 -0.81 10.09
C PHE A 42 5.80 -1.89 9.94
N LEU A 43 5.38 -3.14 9.87
CA LEU A 43 6.28 -4.27 9.72
C LEU A 43 6.27 -4.75 8.27
N GLU A 44 7.41 -4.57 7.58
CA GLU A 44 7.60 -4.99 6.19
C GLU A 44 7.82 -6.49 6.15
N VAL A 45 6.88 -7.20 5.52
CA VAL A 45 6.92 -8.65 5.35
C VAL A 45 7.42 -9.03 3.96
N PRO A 46 8.17 -10.16 3.81
CA PRO A 46 8.47 -10.72 2.50
C PRO A 46 7.19 -11.18 1.81
N ILE A 47 7.14 -11.07 0.48
CA ILE A 47 5.95 -11.36 -0.33
C ILE A 47 6.09 -12.65 -1.15
N ASP A 48 7.29 -13.25 -1.17
CA ASP A 48 7.58 -14.43 -2.00
C ASP A 48 6.80 -15.66 -1.53
N GLU A 49 6.63 -15.80 -0.21
CA GLU A 49 5.83 -16.86 0.41
C GLU A 49 4.49 -16.33 0.94
N ASP A 50 3.65 -17.21 1.48
CA ASP A 50 2.40 -16.82 2.12
C ASP A 50 2.69 -16.11 3.45
N PRO A 51 2.36 -14.81 3.58
CA PRO A 51 2.66 -14.05 4.78
C PRO A 51 1.69 -14.33 5.96
N ASP A 52 0.82 -15.35 5.89
CA ASP A 52 -0.23 -15.60 6.89
C ASP A 52 0.29 -15.63 8.33
N ALA A 53 1.36 -16.37 8.58
CA ALA A 53 1.94 -16.47 9.92
C ALA A 53 2.49 -15.12 10.42
N LEU A 54 3.11 -14.33 9.53
CA LEU A 54 3.62 -13.01 9.88
C LEU A 54 2.47 -12.03 10.14
N VAL A 55 1.46 -12.01 9.26
CA VAL A 55 0.28 -11.14 9.43
C VAL A 55 -0.50 -11.50 10.69
N ALA A 56 -0.61 -12.80 11.01
CA ALA A 56 -1.21 -13.26 12.28
C ALA A 56 -0.43 -12.76 13.51
N ALA A 57 0.90 -12.81 13.48
CA ALA A 57 1.75 -12.28 14.54
C ALA A 57 1.63 -10.75 14.66
N ILE A 58 1.59 -10.04 13.53
CA ILE A 58 1.37 -8.58 13.46
C ILE A 58 0.03 -8.19 14.10
N ALA A 59 -1.04 -8.94 13.79
CA ALA A 59 -2.34 -8.76 14.44
C ALA A 59 -2.24 -8.93 15.97
N GLY A 60 -1.45 -9.91 16.43
CA GLY A 60 -1.27 -10.23 17.85
C GLY A 60 -0.64 -9.10 18.66
N ILE A 61 0.21 -8.27 18.07
CA ILE A 61 0.86 -7.12 18.73
C ILE A 61 0.20 -5.78 18.38
N GLY A 62 -0.83 -5.75 17.53
CA GLY A 62 -1.52 -4.52 17.14
C GLY A 62 -0.72 -3.59 16.21
N ALA A 63 0.32 -4.10 15.56
CA ALA A 63 1.08 -3.36 14.54
C ALA A 63 0.36 -3.37 13.19
N LYS A 64 0.93 -2.63 12.21
CA LYS A 64 0.46 -2.59 10.82
C LYS A 64 1.43 -3.34 9.91
N ALA A 65 0.90 -3.93 8.84
CA ALA A 65 1.71 -4.61 7.84
C ALA A 65 2.21 -3.64 6.76
N LYS A 66 3.37 -3.95 6.18
CA LYS A 66 3.90 -3.24 5.03
C LYS A 66 4.35 -4.24 3.97
N VAL A 67 4.09 -3.93 2.71
CA VAL A 67 4.56 -4.70 1.57
C VAL A 67 5.27 -3.81 0.56
N ARG A 68 6.28 -4.35 -0.12
CA ARG A 68 6.88 -3.68 -1.28
C ARG A 68 6.19 -4.17 -2.56
N THR A 69 5.78 -3.23 -3.39
CA THR A 69 5.12 -3.49 -4.68
C THR A 69 5.99 -3.14 -5.88
N GLY A 70 7.25 -2.75 -5.63
CA GLY A 70 8.21 -2.40 -6.67
C GLY A 70 9.63 -2.33 -6.14
N GLY A 71 10.57 -1.96 -7.00
CA GLY A 71 11.98 -1.82 -6.71
C GLY A 71 12.72 -1.14 -7.86
N LEU A 72 14.06 -1.18 -7.80
CA LEU A 72 14.93 -0.55 -8.80
C LEU A 72 15.16 -1.42 -10.04
N THR A 73 14.71 -2.67 -10.02
CA THR A 73 14.83 -3.65 -11.10
C THR A 73 13.49 -4.33 -11.36
N ALA A 74 13.27 -4.83 -12.55
CA ALA A 74 11.99 -5.42 -12.93
C ALA A 74 11.65 -6.70 -12.13
N ASP A 75 12.65 -7.47 -11.72
CA ASP A 75 12.51 -8.68 -10.91
C ASP A 75 12.16 -8.37 -9.44
N ALA A 76 12.37 -7.13 -8.99
CA ALA A 76 11.94 -6.69 -7.65
C ALA A 76 10.44 -6.31 -7.58
N ILE A 77 9.72 -6.37 -8.71
CA ILE A 77 8.29 -6.10 -8.77
C ILE A 77 7.53 -7.41 -8.54
N PRO A 78 6.78 -7.56 -7.45
CA PRO A 78 6.07 -8.80 -7.16
C PRO A 78 4.97 -9.07 -8.18
N GLY A 79 4.64 -10.34 -8.38
CA GLY A 79 3.51 -10.75 -9.20
C GLY A 79 2.17 -10.39 -8.55
N ALA A 80 1.14 -10.13 -9.37
CA ALA A 80 -0.19 -9.73 -8.88
C ALA A 80 -0.79 -10.73 -7.87
N ARG A 81 -0.55 -12.05 -8.06
CA ARG A 81 -1.02 -13.08 -7.11
C ARG A 81 -0.39 -12.94 -5.72
N GLN A 82 0.87 -12.52 -5.64
CA GLN A 82 1.54 -12.27 -4.37
C GLN A 82 0.92 -11.06 -3.66
N VAL A 83 0.65 -9.97 -4.40
CA VAL A 83 -0.01 -8.78 -3.86
C VAL A 83 -1.43 -9.11 -3.38
N VAL A 84 -2.25 -9.80 -4.19
CA VAL A 84 -3.60 -10.23 -3.78
C VAL A 84 -3.55 -11.08 -2.52
N ARG A 85 -2.64 -12.05 -2.44
CA ARG A 85 -2.46 -12.89 -1.24
C ARG A 85 -2.16 -12.05 0.00
N PHE A 86 -1.24 -11.09 -0.09
CA PHE A 86 -0.93 -10.17 1.01
C PHE A 86 -2.18 -9.38 1.44
N LEU A 87 -2.88 -8.75 0.48
CA LEU A 87 -4.11 -8.01 0.76
C LEU A 87 -5.15 -8.89 1.45
N ARG A 88 -5.35 -10.10 0.96
CA ARG A 88 -6.29 -11.08 1.52
C ARG A 88 -5.95 -11.40 2.99
N ARG A 89 -4.69 -11.70 3.29
CA ARG A 89 -4.27 -12.00 4.67
C ARG A 89 -4.46 -10.83 5.61
N CYS A 90 -4.16 -9.61 5.16
CA CYS A 90 -4.38 -8.42 5.96
C CYS A 90 -5.88 -8.21 6.25
N LEU A 91 -6.75 -8.31 5.24
CA LEU A 91 -8.19 -8.13 5.40
C LEU A 91 -8.82 -9.22 6.28
N GLU A 92 -8.44 -10.50 6.09
CA GLU A 92 -8.91 -11.63 6.90
C GLU A 92 -8.55 -11.49 8.38
N ARG A 93 -7.41 -10.89 8.68
CA ARG A 93 -6.90 -10.69 10.04
C ARG A 93 -7.23 -9.33 10.65
N GLY A 94 -7.89 -8.43 9.89
CA GLY A 94 -8.16 -7.06 10.33
C GLY A 94 -6.88 -6.24 10.57
N VAL A 95 -5.81 -6.53 9.85
CA VAL A 95 -4.53 -5.82 9.96
C VAL A 95 -4.48 -4.70 8.94
N ALA A 96 -4.35 -3.47 9.41
CA ALA A 96 -4.12 -2.33 8.55
C ALA A 96 -2.74 -2.43 7.88
N PHE A 97 -2.63 -1.93 6.66
CA PHE A 97 -1.41 -2.08 5.88
C PHE A 97 -1.08 -0.86 5.03
N LYS A 98 0.15 -0.81 4.55
CA LYS A 98 0.57 0.05 3.46
C LYS A 98 1.35 -0.72 2.39
N ALA A 99 1.22 -0.26 1.15
CA ALA A 99 2.02 -0.70 0.03
C ALA A 99 3.05 0.38 -0.34
N THR A 100 4.30 -0.03 -0.60
CA THR A 100 5.40 0.92 -0.88
C THR A 100 6.23 0.48 -2.07
N ALA A 101 7.01 1.41 -2.58
CA ALA A 101 7.87 1.30 -3.76
C ALA A 101 7.09 1.19 -5.08
N GLY A 102 7.37 2.12 -5.98
CA GLY A 102 6.82 2.14 -7.34
C GLY A 102 5.38 2.65 -7.46
N LEU A 103 4.74 3.10 -6.38
CA LEU A 103 3.37 3.61 -6.42
C LEU A 103 3.32 5.13 -6.64
N HIS A 104 4.03 5.59 -7.68
CA HIS A 104 4.03 7.00 -8.10
C HIS A 104 2.88 7.30 -9.06
N HIS A 105 2.47 6.29 -9.80
CA HIS A 105 1.50 6.37 -10.90
C HIS A 105 0.11 5.96 -10.44
N ALA A 106 -0.90 6.57 -11.04
CA ALA A 106 -2.31 6.28 -10.72
C ALA A 106 -2.70 4.85 -11.14
N LEU A 107 -2.28 4.45 -12.34
CA LEU A 107 -2.63 3.15 -12.93
C LEU A 107 -1.39 2.33 -13.28
N ARG A 108 -1.62 1.03 -13.40
CA ARG A 108 -0.61 0.09 -13.88
C ARG A 108 -0.14 0.46 -15.27
N GLY A 109 1.16 0.48 -15.45
CA GLY A 109 1.77 0.84 -16.73
C GLY A 109 3.24 0.51 -16.78
N GLU A 110 3.84 0.73 -17.95
CA GLU A 110 5.28 0.59 -18.15
C GLU A 110 5.97 1.94 -17.89
N TYR A 111 6.74 2.02 -16.83
CA TYR A 111 7.38 3.25 -16.36
C TYR A 111 8.88 3.07 -16.17
N ALA A 112 9.63 4.17 -16.12
CA ALA A 112 11.02 4.16 -15.69
C ALA A 112 11.10 3.79 -14.20
N LEU A 113 12.07 2.94 -13.84
CA LEU A 113 12.23 2.47 -12.46
C LEU A 113 12.98 3.45 -11.56
N THR A 114 13.69 4.41 -12.17
CA THR A 114 14.34 5.53 -11.47
C THR A 114 14.19 6.81 -12.31
N TYR A 115 14.58 7.96 -11.72
CA TYR A 115 14.57 9.25 -12.44
C TYR A 115 15.82 9.48 -13.30
N ASP A 116 16.73 8.53 -13.37
CA ASP A 116 17.97 8.67 -14.15
C ASP A 116 17.67 8.64 -15.66
N PRO A 117 18.36 9.44 -16.47
CA PRO A 117 18.27 9.35 -17.92
C PRO A 117 18.66 7.94 -18.40
N GLY A 118 17.76 7.29 -19.16
CA GLY A 118 18.00 5.92 -19.63
C GLY A 118 17.75 4.82 -18.60
N ALA A 119 17.09 5.12 -17.50
CA ALA A 119 16.69 4.13 -16.49
C ALA A 119 15.99 2.93 -17.11
N PRO A 120 16.20 1.71 -16.58
CA PRO A 120 15.44 0.55 -16.99
C PRO A 120 13.94 0.78 -16.77
N ARG A 121 13.13 0.14 -17.60
CA ARG A 121 11.66 0.23 -17.50
C ARG A 121 11.09 -1.05 -16.93
N GLY A 122 9.95 -0.93 -16.27
CA GLY A 122 9.21 -2.06 -15.72
C GLY A 122 7.72 -1.76 -15.63
N VAL A 123 6.92 -2.81 -15.49
CA VAL A 123 5.47 -2.68 -15.34
C VAL A 123 5.15 -2.51 -13.86
N LEU A 124 4.99 -1.25 -13.43
CA LEU A 124 4.65 -0.89 -12.05
C LEU A 124 3.16 -0.96 -11.80
N TYR A 125 2.78 -1.21 -10.56
CA TYR A 125 1.39 -1.05 -10.11
C TYR A 125 1.06 0.44 -9.97
N GLY A 126 -0.21 0.79 -10.21
CA GLY A 126 -0.73 2.07 -9.83
C GLY A 126 -1.29 2.04 -8.40
N PHE A 127 -1.25 3.17 -7.70
CA PHE A 127 -1.82 3.24 -6.36
C PHE A 127 -3.35 3.04 -6.36
N LEU A 128 -4.06 3.46 -7.41
CA LEU A 128 -5.49 3.18 -7.57
C LEU A 128 -5.76 1.69 -7.73
N ASN A 129 -4.93 0.97 -8.48
CA ASN A 129 -5.09 -0.48 -8.63
C ASN A 129 -5.05 -1.18 -7.28
N VAL A 130 -4.06 -0.85 -6.43
CA VAL A 130 -3.89 -1.47 -5.11
C VAL A 130 -5.03 -1.10 -4.16
N LEU A 131 -5.38 0.21 -4.10
CA LEU A 131 -6.44 0.69 -3.21
C LEU A 131 -7.82 0.16 -3.61
N LEU A 132 -8.14 0.13 -4.91
CA LEU A 132 -9.41 -0.42 -5.40
C LEU A 132 -9.47 -1.93 -5.21
N ALA A 133 -8.39 -2.66 -5.48
CA ALA A 133 -8.34 -4.11 -5.20
C ALA A 133 -8.67 -4.38 -3.72
N ALA A 134 -8.05 -3.66 -2.79
CA ALA A 134 -8.35 -3.79 -1.36
C ALA A 134 -9.82 -3.46 -1.04
N ALA A 135 -10.36 -2.36 -1.62
CA ALA A 135 -11.74 -1.95 -1.37
C ALA A 135 -12.76 -2.98 -1.89
N PHE A 136 -12.56 -3.51 -3.09
CA PHE A 136 -13.43 -4.53 -3.65
C PHE A 136 -13.34 -5.86 -2.89
N MET A 137 -12.12 -6.27 -2.50
CA MET A 137 -11.91 -7.46 -1.65
C MET A 137 -12.59 -7.33 -0.30
N ARG A 138 -12.58 -6.14 0.31
CA ARG A 138 -13.31 -5.85 1.54
C ARG A 138 -14.81 -6.05 1.38
N GLN A 139 -15.36 -5.75 0.20
CA GLN A 139 -16.78 -5.99 -0.15
C GLN A 139 -17.06 -7.44 -0.58
N GLY A 140 -16.11 -8.34 -0.42
CA GLY A 140 -16.28 -9.77 -0.72
C GLY A 140 -15.93 -10.16 -2.15
N ALA A 141 -15.29 -9.29 -2.92
CA ALA A 141 -14.78 -9.68 -4.24
C ALA A 141 -13.76 -10.82 -4.11
N ASP A 142 -13.81 -11.73 -5.07
CA ASP A 142 -12.87 -12.84 -5.15
C ASP A 142 -11.47 -12.39 -5.64
N ASP A 143 -10.51 -13.32 -5.60
CA ASP A 143 -9.15 -13.05 -6.04
C ASP A 143 -9.07 -12.78 -7.55
N GLY A 144 -10.00 -13.28 -8.37
CA GLY A 144 -10.05 -13.01 -9.80
C GLY A 144 -10.35 -11.54 -10.09
N VAL A 145 -11.30 -10.95 -9.38
CA VAL A 145 -11.62 -9.52 -9.44
C VAL A 145 -10.44 -8.68 -8.97
N ALA A 146 -9.81 -9.05 -7.86
CA ALA A 146 -8.66 -8.34 -7.32
C ALA A 146 -7.44 -8.38 -8.28
N LEU A 147 -7.18 -9.53 -8.89
CA LEU A 147 -6.13 -9.69 -9.92
C LEU A 147 -6.41 -8.80 -11.14
N ALA A 148 -7.64 -8.79 -11.64
CA ALA A 148 -8.02 -7.96 -12.79
C ALA A 148 -7.92 -6.47 -12.47
N LEU A 149 -8.25 -6.03 -11.25
CA LEU A 149 -8.05 -4.66 -10.79
C LEU A 149 -6.56 -4.29 -10.72
N LEU A 150 -5.72 -5.18 -10.19
CA LEU A 150 -4.27 -4.95 -10.16
C LEU A 150 -3.64 -4.87 -11.56
N ASP A 151 -4.25 -5.52 -12.56
CA ASP A 151 -3.79 -5.51 -13.95
C ASP A 151 -4.44 -4.41 -14.81
N GLU A 152 -5.40 -3.64 -14.27
CA GLU A 152 -6.10 -2.60 -15.03
C GLU A 152 -5.15 -1.47 -15.45
N ARG A 153 -5.21 -1.10 -16.73
CA ARG A 153 -4.39 -0.03 -17.34
C ARG A 153 -5.22 1.04 -18.00
N ASP A 154 -6.50 0.76 -18.23
CA ASP A 154 -7.39 1.67 -18.92
C ASP A 154 -8.08 2.61 -17.92
N PRO A 155 -7.79 3.91 -17.94
CA PRO A 155 -8.46 4.86 -17.05
C PRO A 155 -9.97 4.94 -17.33
N ALA A 156 -10.42 4.68 -18.55
CA ALA A 156 -11.84 4.68 -18.89
C ALA A 156 -12.63 3.52 -18.24
N ALA A 157 -11.92 2.51 -17.71
CA ALA A 157 -12.52 1.44 -16.93
C ALA A 157 -12.94 1.88 -15.52
N ILE A 158 -12.45 3.04 -15.04
CA ILE A 158 -12.69 3.58 -13.71
C ILE A 158 -13.55 4.85 -13.82
N GLU A 159 -14.72 4.82 -13.22
CA GLU A 159 -15.62 5.98 -13.11
C GLU A 159 -15.68 6.42 -11.65
N VAL A 160 -15.28 7.66 -11.37
CA VAL A 160 -15.36 8.27 -10.04
C VAL A 160 -16.59 9.18 -9.99
N GLY A 161 -17.50 8.89 -9.08
CA GLY A 161 -18.68 9.71 -8.80
C GLY A 161 -18.74 10.12 -7.33
N ASP A 162 -19.64 11.05 -7.00
CA ASP A 162 -19.77 11.59 -5.64
C ASP A 162 -20.06 10.51 -4.57
N ARG A 163 -20.71 9.44 -4.95
CA ARG A 163 -21.19 8.40 -4.04
C ARG A 163 -20.65 7.01 -4.31
N PHE A 164 -19.85 6.83 -5.33
CA PHE A 164 -19.28 5.54 -5.71
C PHE A 164 -18.02 5.68 -6.55
N VAL A 165 -17.24 4.59 -6.60
CA VAL A 165 -16.30 4.32 -7.69
C VAL A 165 -16.76 3.05 -8.39
N ARG A 166 -16.86 3.10 -9.73
CA ARG A 166 -17.13 1.93 -10.57
C ARG A 166 -15.87 1.49 -11.28
N TRP A 167 -15.79 0.20 -11.46
CA TRP A 167 -14.80 -0.44 -12.30
C TRP A 167 -15.49 -1.56 -13.11
N ARG A 168 -15.45 -1.47 -14.44
CA ARG A 168 -16.06 -2.46 -15.36
C ARG A 168 -17.49 -2.87 -14.96
N GLY A 169 -18.32 -1.91 -14.58
CA GLY A 169 -19.71 -2.13 -14.21
C GLY A 169 -19.96 -2.61 -12.76
N GLN A 170 -18.91 -2.97 -12.02
CA GLN A 170 -18.99 -3.21 -10.58
C GLN A 170 -18.77 -1.89 -9.83
N ALA A 171 -19.36 -1.73 -8.66
CA ALA A 171 -19.25 -0.48 -7.92
C ALA A 171 -18.97 -0.71 -6.43
N VAL A 172 -18.19 0.18 -5.85
CA VAL A 172 -17.98 0.32 -4.40
C VAL A 172 -18.51 1.68 -3.99
N ALA A 173 -19.35 1.72 -2.95
CA ALA A 173 -19.90 2.97 -2.43
C ALA A 173 -18.81 3.82 -1.76
N ALA A 174 -19.01 5.15 -1.72
CA ALA A 174 -18.06 6.07 -1.11
C ALA A 174 -17.80 5.77 0.37
N ASP A 175 -18.82 5.32 1.10
CA ASP A 175 -18.66 4.94 2.52
C ASP A 175 -17.82 3.67 2.68
N ASP A 176 -17.95 2.71 1.77
CA ASP A 176 -17.11 1.50 1.75
C ASP A 176 -15.67 1.82 1.36
N LEU A 177 -15.46 2.78 0.46
CA LEU A 177 -14.11 3.28 0.16
C LEU A 177 -13.47 3.97 1.36
N ARG A 178 -14.23 4.78 2.11
CA ARG A 178 -13.75 5.36 3.38
C ARG A 178 -13.41 4.28 4.38
N ALA A 179 -14.24 3.25 4.49
CA ALA A 179 -13.94 2.10 5.36
C ALA A 179 -12.67 1.35 4.92
N ALA A 180 -12.47 1.14 3.61
CA ALA A 180 -11.26 0.50 3.09
C ALA A 180 -9.97 1.32 3.36
N ARG A 181 -10.08 2.65 3.57
CA ARG A 181 -8.95 3.50 3.99
C ARG A 181 -8.47 3.22 5.41
N HIS A 182 -9.26 2.55 6.24
CA HIS A 182 -8.81 2.08 7.55
C HIS A 182 -7.97 0.79 7.44
N ASP A 183 -8.10 0.04 6.35
CA ASP A 183 -7.27 -1.13 6.06
C ASP A 183 -6.03 -0.73 5.25
N ALA A 184 -6.23 -0.12 4.09
CA ALA A 184 -5.17 0.39 3.21
C ALA A 184 -4.84 1.85 3.59
N VAL A 185 -4.08 2.04 4.68
CA VAL A 185 -3.91 3.35 5.32
C VAL A 185 -2.99 4.30 4.57
N ALA A 186 -2.04 3.79 3.80
CA ALA A 186 -1.08 4.58 3.05
C ALA A 186 -0.49 3.83 1.86
N PHE A 187 0.10 4.57 0.94
CA PHE A 187 1.01 4.05 -0.08
C PHE A 187 2.28 4.90 -0.14
N GLY A 188 3.39 4.30 -0.59
CA GLY A 188 4.68 4.98 -0.70
C GLY A 188 4.92 5.52 -2.10
N SER A 189 4.99 6.84 -2.21
CA SER A 189 5.48 7.56 -3.38
C SER A 189 6.67 8.43 -2.97
N CYS A 190 7.70 8.54 -3.83
CA CYS A 190 8.80 9.47 -3.61
C CYS A 190 8.50 10.89 -4.11
N SER A 191 7.33 11.09 -4.74
CA SER A 191 6.82 12.38 -5.18
C SER A 191 5.44 12.64 -4.58
N PHE A 192 5.20 13.86 -4.11
CA PHE A 192 3.85 14.30 -3.72
C PHE A 192 3.03 14.80 -4.91
N ARG A 193 3.70 15.26 -5.96
CA ARG A 193 3.05 15.89 -7.11
C ARG A 193 2.62 14.89 -8.16
N GLU A 194 3.47 13.90 -8.49
CA GLU A 194 3.15 12.93 -9.54
C GLU A 194 1.80 12.25 -9.38
N PRO A 195 1.42 11.71 -8.21
CA PRO A 195 0.09 11.12 -8.03
C PRO A 195 -1.06 12.10 -8.28
N VAL A 196 -0.89 13.36 -7.86
CA VAL A 196 -1.92 14.41 -8.03
C VAL A 196 -2.00 14.85 -9.48
N ASP A 197 -0.85 15.13 -10.11
CA ASP A 197 -0.77 15.58 -11.50
C ASP A 197 -1.35 14.51 -12.45
N GLU A 198 -1.09 13.21 -12.19
CA GLU A 198 -1.67 12.12 -12.96
C GLU A 198 -3.18 11.99 -12.77
N LEU A 199 -3.69 12.12 -11.54
CA LEU A 199 -5.15 12.10 -11.32
C LEU A 199 -5.86 13.22 -12.06
N HIS A 200 -5.28 14.43 -12.10
CA HIS A 200 -5.79 15.53 -12.92
C HIS A 200 -5.73 15.21 -14.42
N ALA A 201 -4.62 14.66 -14.91
CA ALA A 201 -4.47 14.28 -16.31
C ALA A 201 -5.48 13.19 -16.74
N LEU A 202 -5.88 12.32 -15.81
CA LEU A 202 -6.88 11.28 -16.01
C LEU A 202 -8.31 11.75 -15.75
N SER A 203 -8.53 13.03 -15.40
CA SER A 203 -9.84 13.59 -15.00
C SER A 203 -10.51 12.81 -13.86
N LEU A 204 -9.70 12.32 -12.92
CA LEU A 204 -10.14 11.63 -11.71
C LEU A 204 -10.09 12.53 -10.45
N LEU A 205 -9.61 13.77 -10.63
CA LEU A 205 -9.64 14.87 -9.67
C LEU A 205 -10.15 16.14 -10.34
#